data_09af5ca72d686f21ff847b0f1fc7411f
#
_entry.id   09af5ca72d686f21ff847b0f1fc7411f
#
_cell.length_a   1.000
_cell.length_b   1.000
_cell.length_c   1.000
_cell.angle_alpha   90.00
_cell.angle_beta   90.00
_cell.angle_gamma   90.00
#
_symmetry.space_group_name_H-M   'P 1'
#
loop_
_entity.id
_entity.type
_entity.pdbx_description
1 polymer ?
#
loop_
_entity_poly.entity_id
_entity_poly.type
_entity_poly.pdbx_seq_one_letter_code
_entity_poly.pdbx_strand_id
1 'polypeptide(L)'
;MTDDTKAIATTQPAALTVEGEASSLLSVIARAAQDPTVDPAKMRELLQLQRDVMADHARAAYRAALARLQAELGDVTITKGGLNAHTKTRYAKLEDIDRQVRPVCARHGFAFTFDSTPGPNGITYTCEMSHDGGHAETRTLTLPVDAGAGRNAVQAVGSTTSYARRYLLGMHLNLVARDEDDDGNGGPHFITAAQAADLRA
;
A
#
# COMPACT_ATOMS: atom_id res chain seq x y z
N MET A 1 -9.91 -60.28 -19.17
CA MET A 1 -9.80 -58.95 -19.78
C MET A 1 -9.42 -58.01 -18.65
N THR A 2 -8.12 -57.79 -18.52
CA THR A 2 -7.51 -56.96 -17.47
C THR A 2 -7.24 -55.60 -18.11
N ASP A 3 -7.92 -54.60 -17.59
CA ASP A 3 -7.80 -53.21 -18.01
C ASP A 3 -6.62 -52.54 -17.25
N ASP A 4 -5.54 -52.31 -17.96
CA ASP A 4 -4.29 -51.75 -17.45
C ASP A 4 -4.33 -50.25 -17.68
N THR A 5 -5.00 -49.49 -16.78
CA THR A 5 -5.02 -48.04 -16.82
C THR A 5 -3.73 -47.51 -16.23
N LYS A 6 -2.73 -47.24 -17.08
CA LYS A 6 -1.46 -46.62 -16.76
C LYS A 6 -1.67 -45.16 -16.33
N ALA A 7 -1.62 -44.88 -15.05
CA ALA A 7 -1.65 -43.54 -14.50
C ALA A 7 -0.37 -42.77 -14.93
N ILE A 8 -0.59 -41.72 -15.70
CA ILE A 8 0.48 -40.76 -16.06
C ILE A 8 0.74 -39.87 -14.83
N ALA A 9 1.86 -40.14 -14.16
CA ALA A 9 2.34 -39.24 -13.11
C ALA A 9 2.77 -37.91 -13.71
N THR A 10 1.95 -36.89 -13.54
CA THR A 10 2.32 -35.48 -13.86
C THR A 10 3.33 -35.02 -12.82
N THR A 11 4.60 -35.05 -13.19
CA THR A 11 5.67 -34.43 -12.40
C THR A 11 5.49 -32.91 -12.47
N GLN A 12 4.92 -32.32 -11.45
CA GLN A 12 4.90 -30.87 -11.27
C GLN A 12 6.37 -30.39 -11.15
N PRO A 13 6.83 -29.41 -11.95
CA PRO A 13 8.17 -28.87 -11.75
C PRO A 13 8.20 -28.22 -10.36
N ALA A 14 9.19 -28.62 -9.55
CA ALA A 14 9.42 -28.01 -8.26
C ALA A 14 9.62 -26.49 -8.48
N ALA A 15 8.79 -25.68 -7.85
CA ALA A 15 8.95 -24.23 -7.85
C ALA A 15 10.31 -23.93 -7.21
N LEU A 16 11.28 -23.49 -8.02
CA LEU A 16 12.54 -22.95 -7.55
C LEU A 16 12.22 -21.75 -6.67
N THR A 17 12.51 -21.82 -5.40
CA THR A 17 12.31 -20.69 -4.49
C THR A 17 13.30 -19.59 -4.86
N VAL A 18 12.88 -18.33 -4.80
CA VAL A 18 13.72 -17.14 -5.12
C VAL A 18 15.06 -17.16 -4.39
N GLU A 19 15.09 -17.71 -3.18
CA GLU A 19 16.31 -17.92 -2.38
C GLU A 19 17.26 -18.93 -3.03
N GLY A 20 16.75 -19.98 -3.66
CA GLY A 20 17.56 -20.98 -4.39
C GLY A 20 18.19 -20.40 -5.65
N GLU A 21 17.49 -19.57 -6.38
CA GLU A 21 18.00 -18.92 -7.59
C GLU A 21 19.06 -17.86 -7.27
N ALA A 22 18.81 -17.02 -6.27
CA ALA A 22 19.78 -16.03 -5.79
C ALA A 22 21.08 -16.67 -5.29
N SER A 23 20.96 -17.76 -4.53
CA SER A 23 22.10 -18.55 -4.03
C SER A 23 22.90 -19.19 -5.18
N SER A 24 22.21 -19.71 -6.17
CA SER A 24 22.83 -20.30 -7.38
C SER A 24 23.62 -19.26 -8.17
N LEU A 25 23.06 -18.07 -8.41
CA LEU A 25 23.73 -17.00 -9.14
C LEU A 25 24.92 -16.42 -8.38
N LEU A 26 24.81 -16.24 -7.06
CA LEU A 26 25.94 -15.84 -6.21
C LEU A 26 27.10 -16.84 -6.26
N SER A 27 26.81 -18.15 -6.32
CA SER A 27 27.84 -19.18 -6.46
C SER A 27 28.56 -19.12 -7.79
N VAL A 28 27.87 -18.79 -8.88
CA VAL A 28 28.44 -18.57 -10.21
C VAL A 28 29.36 -17.33 -10.20
N ILE A 29 28.88 -16.23 -9.61
CA ILE A 29 29.65 -14.99 -9.47
C ILE A 29 30.91 -15.22 -8.63
N ALA A 30 30.80 -15.91 -7.49
CA ALA A 30 31.94 -16.23 -6.63
C ALA A 30 33.00 -17.08 -7.36
N ARG A 31 32.58 -18.04 -8.18
CA ARG A 31 33.48 -18.85 -9.01
C ARG A 31 34.14 -18.02 -10.10
N ALA A 32 33.39 -17.16 -10.79
CA ALA A 32 33.91 -16.27 -11.80
C ALA A 32 34.91 -15.24 -11.23
N ALA A 33 34.72 -14.80 -9.98
CA ALA A 33 35.63 -13.88 -9.29
C ALA A 33 37.02 -14.49 -8.96
N GLN A 34 37.11 -15.83 -8.95
CA GLN A 34 38.38 -16.57 -8.74
C GLN A 34 39.12 -16.86 -10.05
N ASP A 35 38.49 -16.64 -11.18
CA ASP A 35 39.08 -16.89 -12.49
C ASP A 35 39.75 -15.60 -13.03
N PRO A 36 41.08 -15.56 -13.14
CA PRO A 36 41.82 -14.37 -13.61
C PRO A 36 41.54 -14.03 -15.07
N THR A 37 40.88 -14.90 -15.83
CA THR A 37 40.50 -14.65 -17.22
C THR A 37 39.16 -13.95 -17.37
N VAL A 38 38.41 -13.81 -16.30
CA VAL A 38 37.11 -13.14 -16.30
C VAL A 38 37.27 -11.62 -16.27
N ASP A 39 36.74 -10.95 -17.26
CA ASP A 39 36.73 -9.48 -17.33
C ASP A 39 35.92 -8.88 -16.18
N PRO A 40 36.54 -7.96 -15.39
CA PRO A 40 35.82 -7.25 -14.29
C PRO A 40 34.60 -6.46 -14.77
N ALA A 41 34.54 -6.04 -16.02
CA ALA A 41 33.37 -5.37 -16.59
C ALA A 41 32.18 -6.32 -16.69
N LYS A 42 32.41 -7.54 -17.22
CA LYS A 42 31.38 -8.59 -17.26
C LYS A 42 30.86 -8.97 -15.88
N MET A 43 31.76 -9.00 -14.90
CA MET A 43 31.36 -9.27 -13.50
C MET A 43 30.40 -8.21 -12.97
N ARG A 44 30.69 -6.94 -13.22
CA ARG A 44 29.77 -5.82 -12.83
C ARG A 44 28.43 -5.93 -13.53
N GLU A 45 28.41 -6.28 -14.79
CA GLU A 45 27.16 -6.48 -15.56
C GLU A 45 26.33 -7.63 -14.99
N LEU A 46 26.95 -8.76 -14.64
CA LEU A 46 26.26 -9.89 -14.02
C LEU A 46 25.69 -9.53 -12.63
N LEU A 47 26.46 -8.79 -11.82
CA LEU A 47 25.97 -8.30 -10.53
C LEU A 47 24.82 -7.31 -10.68
N GLN A 48 24.86 -6.46 -11.70
CA GLN A 48 23.76 -5.53 -11.97
C GLN A 48 22.52 -6.31 -12.43
N LEU A 49 22.66 -7.25 -13.36
CA LEU A 49 21.56 -8.10 -13.81
C LEU A 49 20.92 -8.86 -12.64
N GLN A 50 21.75 -9.37 -11.71
CA GLN A 50 21.22 -10.02 -10.50
C GLN A 50 20.37 -9.08 -9.66
N ARG A 51 20.87 -7.85 -9.41
CA ARG A 51 20.11 -6.84 -8.64
C ARG A 51 18.79 -6.50 -9.33
N ASP A 52 18.79 -6.37 -10.64
CA ASP A 52 17.59 -6.05 -11.41
C ASP A 52 16.56 -7.18 -11.33
N VAL A 53 16.99 -8.43 -11.47
CA VAL A 53 16.12 -9.60 -11.29
C VAL A 53 15.55 -9.67 -9.87
N MET A 54 16.37 -9.46 -8.83
CA MET A 54 15.92 -9.45 -7.45
C MET A 54 14.92 -8.30 -7.18
N ALA A 55 15.18 -7.12 -7.75
CA ALA A 55 14.28 -5.98 -7.62
C ALA A 55 12.93 -6.24 -8.31
N ASP A 56 12.92 -6.90 -9.46
CA ASP A 56 11.68 -7.28 -10.16
C ASP A 56 10.88 -8.33 -9.37
N HIS A 57 11.55 -9.32 -8.79
CA HIS A 57 10.91 -10.31 -7.91
C HIS A 57 10.31 -9.64 -6.64
N ALA A 58 11.05 -8.75 -6.01
CA ALA A 58 10.59 -7.99 -4.84
C ALA A 58 9.35 -7.14 -5.18
N ARG A 59 9.36 -6.49 -6.36
CA ARG A 59 8.22 -5.71 -6.86
C ARG A 59 7.01 -6.59 -7.16
N ALA A 60 7.21 -7.76 -7.73
CA ALA A 60 6.14 -8.72 -8.00
C ALA A 60 5.52 -9.24 -6.68
N ALA A 61 6.35 -9.59 -5.70
CA ALA A 61 5.92 -10.01 -4.37
C ALA A 61 5.11 -8.92 -3.66
N TYR A 62 5.59 -7.66 -3.68
CA TYR A 62 4.89 -6.49 -3.15
C TYR A 62 3.48 -6.35 -3.76
N ARG A 63 3.38 -6.38 -5.10
CA ARG A 63 2.09 -6.23 -5.80
C ARG A 63 1.12 -7.35 -5.46
N ALA A 64 1.59 -8.59 -5.39
CA ALA A 64 0.78 -9.73 -5.02
C ALA A 64 0.31 -9.66 -3.56
N ALA A 65 1.18 -9.23 -2.64
CA ALA A 65 0.83 -9.01 -1.24
C ALA A 65 -0.16 -7.85 -1.08
N LEU A 66 0.04 -6.74 -1.81
CA LEU A 66 -0.86 -5.59 -1.79
C LEU A 66 -2.27 -5.96 -2.27
N ALA A 67 -2.38 -6.76 -3.32
CA ALA A 67 -3.68 -7.22 -3.81
C ALA A 67 -4.43 -8.07 -2.75
N ARG A 68 -3.72 -8.97 -2.05
CA ARG A 68 -4.30 -9.75 -0.95
C ARG A 68 -4.69 -8.87 0.24
N LEU A 69 -3.82 -7.92 0.61
CA LEU A 69 -4.08 -6.95 1.66
C LEU A 69 -5.35 -6.13 1.37
N GLN A 70 -5.48 -5.59 0.16
CA GLN A 70 -6.64 -4.79 -0.23
C GLN A 70 -7.93 -5.61 -0.28
N ALA A 71 -7.87 -6.88 -0.68
CA ALA A 71 -9.01 -7.78 -0.62
C ALA A 71 -9.49 -7.99 0.83
N GLU A 72 -8.57 -8.22 1.76
CA GLU A 72 -8.91 -8.38 3.19
C GLU A 72 -9.40 -7.06 3.81
N LEU A 73 -8.82 -5.90 3.44
CA LEU A 73 -9.27 -4.59 3.91
C LEU A 73 -10.64 -4.20 3.38
N GLY A 74 -11.07 -4.73 2.23
CA GLY A 74 -12.42 -4.51 1.70
C GLY A 74 -13.54 -4.95 2.64
N ASP A 75 -13.26 -5.92 3.51
CA ASP A 75 -14.19 -6.41 4.53
C ASP A 75 -14.09 -5.62 5.86
N VAL A 76 -13.10 -4.75 6.00
CA VAL A 76 -12.88 -3.95 7.21
C VAL A 76 -13.70 -2.67 7.14
N THR A 77 -14.64 -2.51 8.08
CA THR A 77 -15.42 -1.27 8.21
C THR A 77 -14.64 -0.25 9.04
N ILE A 78 -14.14 0.81 8.42
CA ILE A 78 -13.46 1.89 9.14
C ILE A 78 -14.46 2.65 9.99
N THR A 79 -14.28 2.59 11.31
CA THR A 79 -15.17 3.25 12.29
C THR A 79 -14.91 4.76 12.31
N LYS A 80 -15.96 5.56 12.16
CA LYS A 80 -15.91 7.04 12.26
C LYS A 80 -16.13 7.49 13.70
N GLY A 81 -15.08 7.41 14.55
CA GLY A 81 -15.11 7.82 15.96
C GLY A 81 -14.97 9.32 16.20
N GLY A 82 -14.59 10.10 15.19
CA GLY A 82 -14.46 11.56 15.27
C GLY A 82 -15.73 12.30 14.86
N LEU A 83 -15.97 13.45 15.50
CA LEU A 83 -17.03 14.39 15.13
C LEU A 83 -16.39 15.76 14.92
N ASN A 84 -16.56 16.34 13.74
CA ASN A 84 -16.20 17.73 13.52
C ASN A 84 -17.34 18.61 14.08
N ALA A 85 -17.04 19.35 15.14
CA ALA A 85 -18.03 20.18 15.82
C ALA A 85 -18.59 21.32 14.93
N HIS A 86 -17.82 21.76 13.92
CA HIS A 86 -18.19 22.86 13.04
C HIS A 86 -19.09 22.39 11.88
N THR A 87 -18.72 21.30 11.24
CA THR A 87 -19.46 20.74 10.10
C THR A 87 -20.46 19.64 10.50
N LYS A 88 -20.41 19.21 11.78
CA LYS A 88 -21.18 18.08 12.31
C LYS A 88 -20.98 16.75 11.56
N THR A 89 -19.97 16.67 10.72
CA THR A 89 -19.61 15.47 9.96
C THR A 89 -18.78 14.52 10.82
N ARG A 90 -19.04 13.22 10.67
CA ARG A 90 -18.22 12.19 11.31
C ARG A 90 -17.03 11.86 10.42
N TYR A 91 -15.87 11.62 11.02
CA TYR A 91 -14.67 11.21 10.32
C TYR A 91 -13.94 10.09 11.09
N ALA A 92 -13.19 9.28 10.36
CA ALA A 92 -12.33 8.27 10.96
C ALA A 92 -11.09 8.95 11.54
N LYS A 93 -10.83 8.78 12.85
CA LYS A 93 -9.60 9.26 13.47
C LYS A 93 -8.43 8.40 13.01
N LEU A 94 -7.22 8.99 12.98
CA LEU A 94 -6.00 8.27 12.64
C LEU A 94 -5.81 7.02 13.50
N GLU A 95 -6.07 7.12 14.81
CA GLU A 95 -5.96 6.00 15.75
C GLU A 95 -6.94 4.85 15.45
N ASP A 96 -8.15 5.17 14.97
CA ASP A 96 -9.17 4.17 14.62
C ASP A 96 -8.77 3.45 13.32
N ILE A 97 -8.24 4.17 12.35
CA ILE A 97 -7.69 3.60 11.11
C ILE A 97 -6.49 2.69 11.45
N ASP A 98 -5.51 3.23 12.17
CA ASP A 98 -4.28 2.52 12.50
C ASP A 98 -4.57 1.21 13.27
N ARG A 99 -5.48 1.26 14.25
CA ARG A 99 -5.87 0.07 15.03
C ARG A 99 -6.46 -1.04 14.17
N GLN A 100 -7.20 -0.69 13.12
CA GLN A 100 -7.85 -1.64 12.24
C GLN A 100 -6.94 -2.14 11.12
N VAL A 101 -6.15 -1.25 10.51
CA VAL A 101 -5.34 -1.62 9.34
C VAL A 101 -3.98 -2.20 9.71
N ARG A 102 -3.36 -1.77 10.82
CA ARG A 102 -2.02 -2.23 11.22
C ARG A 102 -1.91 -3.75 11.36
N PRO A 103 -2.84 -4.47 12.04
CA PRO A 103 -2.76 -5.91 12.14
C PRO A 103 -2.87 -6.61 10.78
N VAL A 104 -3.70 -6.08 9.88
CA VAL A 104 -3.86 -6.62 8.53
C VAL A 104 -2.58 -6.40 7.72
N CYS A 105 -2.04 -5.18 7.73
CA CYS A 105 -0.77 -4.86 7.06
C CYS A 105 0.37 -5.77 7.54
N ALA A 106 0.50 -5.96 8.85
CA ALA A 106 1.54 -6.82 9.42
C ALA A 106 1.42 -8.29 8.96
N ARG A 107 0.19 -8.83 8.84
CA ARG A 107 -0.01 -10.20 8.31
C ARG A 107 0.44 -10.36 6.86
N HIS A 108 0.39 -9.28 6.09
CA HIS A 108 0.81 -9.25 4.68
C HIS A 108 2.24 -8.73 4.49
N GLY A 109 3.03 -8.60 5.56
CA GLY A 109 4.42 -8.18 5.51
C GLY A 109 4.66 -6.69 5.25
N PHE A 110 3.63 -5.83 5.45
CA PHE A 110 3.75 -4.39 5.22
C PHE A 110 4.04 -3.60 6.49
N ALA A 111 4.91 -2.59 6.35
CA ALA A 111 5.22 -1.60 7.38
C ALA A 111 5.18 -0.18 6.79
N PHE A 112 4.95 0.83 7.66
CA PHE A 112 4.89 2.23 7.27
C PHE A 112 5.89 3.06 8.07
N THR A 113 6.61 3.93 7.37
CA THR A 113 7.41 5.01 7.97
C THR A 113 6.90 6.36 7.48
N PHE A 114 6.96 7.36 8.36
CA PHE A 114 6.51 8.71 8.03
C PHE A 114 7.62 9.71 8.34
N ASP A 115 7.77 10.67 7.43
CA ASP A 115 8.67 11.81 7.59
C ASP A 115 7.93 13.11 7.22
N SER A 116 8.51 14.25 7.60
CA SER A 116 7.95 15.56 7.29
C SER A 116 9.03 16.60 7.09
N THR A 117 8.89 17.41 6.05
CA THR A 117 9.82 18.49 5.72
C THR A 117 9.07 19.82 5.58
N PRO A 118 9.40 20.84 6.36
CA PRO A 118 8.84 22.18 6.18
C PRO A 118 9.24 22.77 4.83
N GLY A 119 8.32 23.51 4.20
CA GLY A 119 8.54 24.16 2.91
C GLY A 119 7.76 25.48 2.79
N PRO A 120 7.93 26.22 1.70
CA PRO A 120 7.30 27.54 1.52
C PRO A 120 5.78 27.48 1.42
N ASN A 121 5.23 26.35 0.98
CA ASN A 121 3.79 26.15 0.79
C ASN A 121 3.13 25.33 1.92
N GLY A 122 3.84 25.12 3.03
CA GLY A 122 3.38 24.30 4.14
C GLY A 122 4.36 23.19 4.49
N ILE A 123 3.84 22.04 4.94
CA ILE A 123 4.65 20.89 5.33
C ILE A 123 4.43 19.77 4.31
N THR A 124 5.51 19.27 3.74
CA THR A 124 5.49 18.07 2.91
C THR A 124 5.67 16.84 3.79
N TYR A 125 4.69 15.97 3.78
CA TYR A 125 4.71 14.68 4.48
C TYR A 125 5.02 13.58 3.48
N THR A 126 5.87 12.65 3.90
CA THR A 126 6.25 11.47 3.13
C THR A 126 5.84 10.23 3.92
N CYS A 127 5.26 9.27 3.22
CA CYS A 127 4.98 7.94 3.76
C CYS A 127 5.64 6.92 2.84
N GLU A 128 6.49 6.10 3.39
CA GLU A 128 7.01 4.91 2.74
C GLU A 128 6.27 3.69 3.26
N MET A 129 5.73 2.89 2.34
CA MET A 129 5.14 1.59 2.61
C MET A 129 6.12 0.52 2.11
N SER A 130 6.78 -0.16 3.04
CA SER A 130 7.74 -1.22 2.76
C SER A 130 7.12 -2.60 2.93
N HIS A 131 7.64 -3.58 2.18
CA HIS A 131 7.24 -4.98 2.23
C HIS A 131 8.45 -5.86 2.58
N ASP A 132 8.24 -6.91 3.33
CA ASP A 132 9.29 -7.86 3.76
C ASP A 132 10.03 -8.53 2.60
N GLY A 133 9.41 -8.61 1.41
CA GLY A 133 10.05 -9.04 0.16
C GLY A 133 11.06 -8.04 -0.42
N GLY A 134 11.37 -6.91 0.26
CA GLY A 134 12.45 -5.98 -0.11
C GLY A 134 12.08 -4.88 -1.10
N HIS A 135 10.78 -4.64 -1.38
CA HIS A 135 10.31 -3.50 -2.17
C HIS A 135 9.57 -2.49 -1.28
N ALA A 136 9.68 -1.21 -1.63
CA ALA A 136 8.94 -0.14 -0.98
C ALA A 136 8.39 0.85 -2.01
N GLU A 137 7.26 1.47 -1.68
CA GLU A 137 6.68 2.58 -2.44
C GLU A 137 6.51 3.79 -1.55
N THR A 138 6.80 4.97 -2.09
CA THR A 138 6.73 6.24 -1.36
C THR A 138 5.63 7.12 -1.95
N ARG A 139 4.85 7.75 -1.08
CA ARG A 139 3.86 8.78 -1.43
C ARG A 139 4.11 10.03 -0.63
N THR A 140 3.83 11.18 -1.23
CA THR A 140 4.01 12.49 -0.61
C THR A 140 2.73 13.30 -0.67
N LEU A 141 2.53 14.14 0.35
CA LEU A 141 1.40 15.07 0.43
C LEU A 141 1.89 16.38 1.07
N THR A 142 1.70 17.49 0.38
CA THR A 142 2.01 18.81 0.93
C THR A 142 0.71 19.48 1.40
N LEU A 143 0.68 19.91 2.66
CA LEU A 143 -0.46 20.58 3.26
C LEU A 143 -0.05 21.90 3.87
N PRO A 144 -0.89 22.96 3.76
CA PRO A 144 -0.71 24.16 4.54
C PRO A 144 -0.89 23.84 6.02
N VAL A 145 -0.24 24.58 6.90
CA VAL A 145 -0.44 24.44 8.35
C VAL A 145 -1.85 24.90 8.71
N ASP A 146 -2.61 24.04 9.41
CA ASP A 146 -3.98 24.32 9.86
C ASP A 146 -4.00 25.43 10.93
N ALA A 147 -4.02 26.68 10.50
CA ALA A 147 -4.04 27.87 11.36
C ALA A 147 -5.42 28.23 11.89
N GLY A 148 -6.31 27.24 12.12
CA GLY A 148 -7.66 27.45 12.61
C GLY A 148 -7.72 28.27 13.90
N ALA A 149 -8.78 29.05 14.07
CA ALA A 149 -8.98 29.95 15.21
C ALA A 149 -8.86 29.21 16.55
N GLY A 150 -8.07 29.76 17.48
CA GLY A 150 -7.90 29.22 18.82
C GLY A 150 -6.81 28.14 18.97
N ARG A 151 -6.06 27.80 17.89
CA ARG A 151 -4.93 26.86 17.96
C ARG A 151 -3.60 27.60 18.08
N ASN A 152 -2.72 27.14 18.95
CA ASN A 152 -1.33 27.56 18.92
C ASN A 152 -0.57 26.85 17.79
N ALA A 153 0.64 27.37 17.47
CA ALA A 153 1.44 26.85 16.34
C ALA A 153 1.73 25.34 16.47
N VAL A 154 2.00 24.84 17.66
CA VAL A 154 2.27 23.40 17.90
C VAL A 154 1.04 22.54 17.64
N GLN A 155 -0.12 23.00 18.13
CA GLN A 155 -1.39 22.32 17.90
C GLN A 155 -1.77 22.32 16.42
N ALA A 156 -1.50 23.42 15.69
CA ALA A 156 -1.72 23.53 14.26
C ALA A 156 -0.91 22.49 13.48
N VAL A 157 0.40 22.37 13.77
CA VAL A 157 1.27 21.35 13.17
C VAL A 157 0.80 19.94 13.52
N GLY A 158 0.46 19.68 14.80
CA GLY A 158 -0.03 18.36 15.24
C GLY A 158 -1.32 17.94 14.52
N SER A 159 -2.27 18.88 14.33
CA SER A 159 -3.49 18.65 13.57
C SER A 159 -3.18 18.31 12.10
N THR A 160 -2.35 19.13 11.44
CA THR A 160 -1.95 18.91 10.04
C THR A 160 -1.23 17.57 9.86
N THR A 161 -0.34 17.20 10.82
CA THR A 161 0.38 15.91 10.79
C THR A 161 -0.59 14.73 10.87
N SER A 162 -1.55 14.78 11.77
CA SER A 162 -2.55 13.72 11.92
C SER A 162 -3.42 13.58 10.65
N TYR A 163 -3.73 14.71 10.03
CA TYR A 163 -4.48 14.76 8.78
C TYR A 163 -3.67 14.14 7.63
N ALA A 164 -2.42 14.59 7.46
CA ALA A 164 -1.53 14.08 6.41
C ALA A 164 -1.32 12.56 6.51
N ARG A 165 -1.03 12.04 7.69
CA ARG A 165 -0.84 10.59 7.92
C ARG A 165 -2.09 9.79 7.56
N ARG A 166 -3.28 10.29 7.88
CA ARG A 166 -4.55 9.64 7.53
C ARG A 166 -4.73 9.54 6.02
N TYR A 167 -4.48 10.64 5.28
CA TYR A 167 -4.58 10.64 3.82
C TYR A 167 -3.53 9.76 3.15
N LEU A 168 -2.28 9.80 3.63
CA LEU A 168 -1.21 8.97 3.08
C LEU A 168 -1.49 7.48 3.29
N LEU A 169 -2.00 7.06 4.45
CA LEU A 169 -2.47 5.69 4.66
C LEU A 169 -3.62 5.33 3.71
N GLY A 170 -4.61 6.22 3.58
CA GLY A 170 -5.72 6.04 2.65
C GLY A 170 -5.26 5.83 1.22
N MET A 171 -4.31 6.65 0.76
CA MET A 171 -3.74 6.55 -0.59
C MET A 171 -2.92 5.27 -0.82
N HIS A 172 -2.15 4.79 0.18
CA HIS A 172 -1.40 3.54 0.04
C HIS A 172 -2.30 2.32 0.01
N LEU A 173 -3.32 2.31 0.87
CA LEU A 173 -4.17 1.15 1.09
C LEU A 173 -5.45 1.17 0.25
N ASN A 174 -5.69 2.26 -0.49
CA ASN A 174 -6.95 2.51 -1.22
C ASN A 174 -8.18 2.37 -0.31
N LEU A 175 -8.09 2.98 0.91
CA LEU A 175 -9.18 2.93 1.87
C LEU A 175 -10.31 3.86 1.43
N VAL A 176 -11.52 3.32 1.40
CA VAL A 176 -12.75 4.09 1.23
C VAL A 176 -13.51 4.05 2.55
N ALA A 177 -13.68 5.20 3.20
CA ALA A 177 -14.55 5.28 4.36
C ALA A 177 -16.00 5.21 3.87
N ARG A 178 -16.76 4.22 4.34
CA ARG A 178 -18.20 4.17 4.05
C ARG A 178 -18.84 5.46 4.59
N ASP A 179 -19.73 6.07 3.81
CA ASP A 179 -20.38 7.36 4.02
C ASP A 179 -19.47 8.60 3.87
N GLU A 180 -18.38 8.52 3.11
CA GLU A 180 -17.58 9.70 2.76
C GLU A 180 -18.25 10.50 1.62
N ASP A 181 -19.11 9.87 0.82
CA ASP A 181 -19.88 10.47 -0.28
C ASP A 181 -21.24 11.06 0.15
N ASP A 182 -21.49 11.18 1.46
CA ASP A 182 -22.69 11.84 1.93
C ASP A 182 -22.45 13.36 2.03
N ASP A 183 -22.28 14.01 0.86
CA ASP A 183 -22.13 15.45 0.70
C ASP A 183 -23.41 16.21 1.13
N GLY A 184 -23.88 15.92 2.34
CA GLY A 184 -24.90 16.71 3.03
C GLY A 184 -26.34 16.33 2.73
N ASN A 185 -26.62 15.23 2.04
CA ASN A 185 -27.99 14.75 1.82
C ASN A 185 -28.19 13.36 2.46
N GLY A 186 -28.42 13.34 3.75
CA GLY A 186 -28.81 12.14 4.47
C GLY A 186 -30.13 11.57 3.99
N GLY A 187 -30.08 10.49 3.22
CA GLY A 187 -31.23 9.67 2.85
C GLY A 187 -31.27 9.30 1.37
N PRO A 188 -31.82 8.13 1.03
CA PRO A 188 -32.05 7.79 -0.36
C PRO A 188 -33.07 8.77 -0.95
N HIS A 189 -32.62 9.71 -1.77
CA HIS A 189 -33.50 10.53 -2.57
C HIS A 189 -34.15 9.66 -3.64
N PHE A 190 -35.23 8.99 -3.27
CA PHE A 190 -36.13 8.46 -4.27
C PHE A 190 -36.77 9.62 -5.00
N ILE A 191 -36.68 9.65 -6.34
CA ILE A 191 -37.44 10.59 -7.14
C ILE A 191 -38.93 10.45 -6.76
N THR A 192 -39.58 11.57 -6.46
CA THR A 192 -41.01 11.60 -6.16
C THR A 192 -41.79 11.17 -7.38
N ALA A 193 -43.00 10.66 -7.17
CA ALA A 193 -43.89 10.29 -8.26
C ALA A 193 -44.13 11.44 -9.28
N ALA A 194 -44.12 12.70 -8.82
CA ALA A 194 -44.21 13.88 -9.66
C ALA A 194 -42.95 14.06 -10.54
N GLN A 195 -41.75 13.92 -9.98
CA GLN A 195 -40.47 13.97 -10.71
C GLN A 195 -40.31 12.82 -11.69
N ALA A 196 -40.86 11.63 -11.38
CA ALA A 196 -40.89 10.50 -12.31
C ALA A 196 -41.89 10.71 -13.47
N ALA A 197 -42.93 11.49 -13.27
CA ALA A 197 -43.88 11.84 -14.32
C ALA A 197 -43.30 12.86 -15.32
N ASP A 198 -42.53 13.85 -14.83
CA ASP A 198 -41.88 14.88 -15.67
C ASP A 198 -40.78 14.29 -16.59
N LEU A 199 -40.16 13.16 -16.19
CA LEU A 199 -39.15 12.46 -17.01
C LEU A 199 -39.76 11.59 -18.11
N ARG A 200 -41.09 11.45 -18.16
CA ARG A 200 -41.83 10.64 -19.16
C ARG A 200 -42.62 11.51 -20.17
N ALA A 201 -42.61 12.82 -20.00
CA ALA A 201 -43.24 13.80 -20.89
C ALA A 201 -42.22 14.35 -21.90
#